data_acd0c1078ee06e19a4cbb93658d5296a
#
_entry.id   acd0c1078ee06e19a4cbb93658d5296a
#
_cell.length_a   1.000
_cell.length_b   1.000
_cell.length_c   1.000
_cell.angle_alpha   90.00
_cell.angle_beta   90.00
_cell.angle_gamma   90.00
#
_symmetry.space_group_name_H-M   'P 1'
#
loop_
_entity.id
_entity.type
_entity.pdbx_description
1 polymer ?
#
loop_
_entity_poly.entity_id
_entity_poly.type
_entity_poly.pdbx_seq_one_letter_code
_entity_poly.pdbx_strand_id
1 'polypeptide(L)'
;MKLTTVSVIRCPDYDRAQLCRAVREALAALPPESWHRPAGATVLLKPNLLSSHAAPDAAVNTHPEFVRAVAELFLEQGCKVLIGDSCGSLSPGSTAQAICATGLDKVAAELGVELVDFDRAPAEERPIPGGVVLKSVRLPKLLREVDLLVTLPKFKTHGLTLLTGAVKNQLGLVAGNGKKEIHRIAPHPREMSQAMADLYSIVRPGLTIMDAVVGMEGNGPAGGRARRAGLLLASADCVALDAVAADLMGCKPGEVLTTRFADERGLGVGGLDRIQVAGVLLDRARIPDWRKPPLFVRSLLFSILPNRFVRWAFGVVGDACASVLDDRCILCGECIANCPAQAIRKEGGRLKVEQSLCISCYCCSEVCKNRAILMRRPIAGRIVHGLYRLAAGRGRVN
;
A
#
# COMPACT_ATOMS: atom_id res chain seq x y z
N MET A 1 -14.73 17.92 -20.15
CA MET A 1 -14.64 17.04 -18.95
C MET A 1 -13.88 17.77 -17.86
N LYS A 2 -14.39 17.79 -16.61
CA LYS A 2 -13.65 18.37 -15.48
C LYS A 2 -12.44 17.49 -15.18
N LEU A 3 -11.24 18.05 -15.20
CA LEU A 3 -10.02 17.33 -14.85
C LEU A 3 -9.96 17.08 -13.35
N THR A 4 -9.45 15.92 -12.95
CA THR A 4 -9.13 15.65 -11.54
C THR A 4 -7.76 16.21 -11.21
N THR A 5 -7.63 16.90 -10.07
CA THR A 5 -6.36 17.53 -9.68
C THR A 5 -5.55 16.61 -8.76
N VAL A 6 -4.27 16.48 -9.07
CA VAL A 6 -3.24 15.92 -8.18
C VAL A 6 -2.17 16.97 -7.97
N SER A 7 -1.93 17.38 -6.75
CA SER A 7 -0.80 18.24 -6.41
C SER A 7 0.46 17.44 -6.15
N VAL A 8 1.61 17.92 -6.65
CA VAL A 8 2.94 17.33 -6.44
C VAL A 8 3.86 18.43 -5.93
N ILE A 9 4.27 18.35 -4.67
CA ILE A 9 5.01 19.41 -3.99
C ILE A 9 6.38 18.89 -3.56
N ARG A 10 7.40 19.75 -3.65
CA ARG A 10 8.73 19.45 -3.10
C ARG A 10 8.71 19.46 -1.59
N CYS A 11 9.19 18.36 -0.99
CA CYS A 11 9.34 18.20 0.45
C CYS A 11 10.60 17.37 0.70
N PRO A 12 11.77 17.99 0.90
CA PRO A 12 13.05 17.29 0.85
C PRO A 12 13.31 16.41 2.08
N ASP A 13 12.71 16.71 3.22
CA ASP A 13 12.90 15.98 4.47
C ASP A 13 11.65 16.06 5.38
N TYR A 14 11.75 15.49 6.58
CA TYR A 14 10.69 15.49 7.60
C TYR A 14 10.82 16.62 8.61
N ASP A 15 11.53 17.72 8.28
CA ASP A 15 11.49 18.92 9.10
C ASP A 15 10.06 19.43 9.24
N ARG A 16 9.63 19.68 10.47
CA ARG A 16 8.23 20.02 10.79
C ARG A 16 7.75 21.26 10.03
N ALA A 17 8.56 22.31 9.97
CA ALA A 17 8.15 23.55 9.31
C ALA A 17 8.04 23.36 7.80
N GLN A 18 8.92 22.57 7.18
CA GLN A 18 8.86 22.23 5.77
C GLN A 18 7.67 21.35 5.45
N LEU A 19 7.39 20.32 6.28
CA LEU A 19 6.21 19.46 6.12
C LEU A 19 4.91 20.26 6.20
N CYS A 20 4.74 21.10 7.23
CA CYS A 20 3.54 21.92 7.39
C CYS A 20 3.32 22.84 6.17
N ARG A 21 4.40 23.48 5.66
CA ARG A 21 4.31 24.29 4.43
C ARG A 21 3.90 23.45 3.24
N ALA A 22 4.56 22.31 3.00
CA ALA A 22 4.29 21.43 1.86
C ALA A 22 2.85 20.86 1.89
N VAL A 23 2.33 20.47 3.07
CA VAL A 23 0.95 20.03 3.24
C VAL A 23 -0.03 21.16 2.88
N ARG A 24 0.16 22.38 3.40
CA ARG A 24 -0.70 23.53 3.08
C ARG A 24 -0.66 23.87 1.59
N GLU A 25 0.52 23.89 0.99
CA GLU A 25 0.71 24.15 -0.45
C GLU A 25 0.01 23.09 -1.28
N ALA A 26 0.15 21.81 -0.92
CA ALA A 26 -0.49 20.72 -1.62
C ALA A 26 -2.02 20.82 -1.61
N LEU A 27 -2.59 21.18 -0.46
CA LEU A 27 -4.04 21.30 -0.30
C LEU A 27 -4.60 22.58 -0.93
N ALA A 28 -3.84 23.67 -0.93
CA ALA A 28 -4.24 24.91 -1.60
C ALA A 28 -4.45 24.74 -3.11
N ALA A 29 -3.82 23.75 -3.73
CA ALA A 29 -4.02 23.39 -5.13
C ALA A 29 -5.29 22.55 -5.40
N LEU A 30 -5.97 22.08 -4.34
CA LEU A 30 -7.17 21.27 -4.44
C LEU A 30 -8.43 22.11 -4.14
N PRO A 31 -9.61 21.66 -4.61
CA PRO A 31 -10.87 22.30 -4.24
C PRO A 31 -11.05 22.32 -2.71
N PRO A 32 -11.33 23.48 -2.07
CA PRO A 32 -11.44 23.60 -0.61
C PRO A 32 -12.43 22.60 -0.01
N GLU A 33 -13.54 22.32 -0.68
CA GLU A 33 -14.57 21.38 -0.25
C GLU A 33 -14.06 19.94 -0.09
N SER A 34 -12.93 19.61 -0.69
CA SER A 34 -12.32 18.26 -0.56
C SER A 34 -11.58 18.06 0.77
N TRP A 35 -11.13 19.14 1.41
CA TRP A 35 -10.29 19.04 2.59
C TRP A 35 -10.66 19.99 3.73
N HIS A 36 -11.24 21.16 3.46
CA HIS A 36 -11.68 22.08 4.50
C HIS A 36 -12.90 21.52 5.23
N ARG A 37 -12.91 21.57 6.55
CA ARG A 37 -14.00 21.11 7.40
C ARG A 37 -14.34 22.17 8.45
N PRO A 38 -15.63 22.30 8.83
CA PRO A 38 -16.00 23.21 9.91
C PRO A 38 -15.43 22.76 11.23
N ALA A 39 -15.32 23.70 12.18
CA ALA A 39 -14.94 23.39 13.55
C ALA A 39 -15.91 22.35 14.17
N GLY A 40 -15.38 21.42 14.92
CA GLY A 40 -16.12 20.32 15.52
C GLY A 40 -16.30 19.08 14.64
N ALA A 41 -15.99 19.17 13.33
CA ALA A 41 -16.02 17.99 12.45
C ALA A 41 -14.99 16.94 12.88
N THR A 42 -15.35 15.67 12.74
CA THR A 42 -14.47 14.54 13.07
C THR A 42 -13.69 14.10 11.83
N VAL A 43 -12.38 14.17 11.89
CA VAL A 43 -11.44 13.77 10.81
C VAL A 43 -10.64 12.55 11.24
N LEU A 44 -10.75 11.48 10.47
CA LEU A 44 -9.95 10.26 10.67
C LEU A 44 -8.76 10.24 9.72
N LEU A 45 -7.56 10.32 10.27
CA LEU A 45 -6.30 10.13 9.54
C LEU A 45 -5.92 8.66 9.54
N LYS A 46 -5.84 8.07 8.36
CA LYS A 46 -5.44 6.68 8.19
C LYS A 46 -4.04 6.59 7.56
N PRO A 47 -2.99 6.41 8.37
CA PRO A 47 -1.64 6.16 7.86
C PRO A 47 -1.55 4.81 7.13
N ASN A 48 -0.36 4.42 6.71
CA ASN A 48 -0.02 3.07 6.30
C ASN A 48 0.85 2.43 7.39
N LEU A 49 0.29 1.50 8.14
CA LEU A 49 1.01 0.68 9.12
C LEU A 49 1.11 -0.76 8.61
N LEU A 50 2.30 -1.15 8.18
CA LEU A 50 2.54 -2.50 7.67
C LEU A 50 3.30 -3.36 8.68
N SER A 51 4.37 -2.83 9.28
CA SER A 51 5.29 -3.57 10.13
C SER A 51 5.28 -3.04 11.56
N SER A 52 5.17 -3.96 12.50
CA SER A 52 5.28 -3.69 13.94
C SER A 52 6.72 -3.49 14.44
N HIS A 53 7.71 -3.55 13.54
CA HIS A 53 9.14 -3.52 13.91
C HIS A 53 9.97 -2.55 13.06
N ALA A 54 9.37 -1.90 12.06
CA ALA A 54 10.10 -1.02 11.17
C ALA A 54 10.25 0.38 11.78
N ALA A 55 11.50 0.85 11.87
CA ALA A 55 11.80 2.23 12.23
C ALA A 55 11.20 3.22 11.21
N PRO A 56 10.91 4.47 11.60
CA PRO A 56 10.34 5.48 10.71
C PRO A 56 11.09 5.64 9.38
N ASP A 57 12.41 5.70 9.42
CA ASP A 57 13.29 5.90 8.25
C ASP A 57 13.35 4.69 7.28
N ALA A 58 12.83 3.54 7.69
CA ALA A 58 12.81 2.35 6.83
C ALA A 58 11.84 2.48 5.64
N ALA A 59 11.01 3.53 5.59
CA ALA A 59 9.99 3.79 4.57
C ALA A 59 8.97 2.65 4.40
N VAL A 60 8.77 1.84 5.43
CA VAL A 60 7.79 0.75 5.47
C VAL A 60 6.42 1.28 5.87
N ASN A 61 6.40 2.13 6.90
CA ASN A 61 5.22 2.79 7.44
C ASN A 61 5.20 4.27 7.03
N THR A 62 4.05 4.93 7.13
CA THR A 62 3.97 6.38 7.01
C THR A 62 4.77 7.02 8.14
N HIS A 63 5.56 8.05 7.83
CA HIS A 63 6.41 8.71 8.82
C HIS A 63 5.58 9.47 9.86
N PRO A 64 5.89 9.39 11.17
CA PRO A 64 5.07 10.00 12.22
C PRO A 64 5.00 11.54 12.10
N GLU A 65 6.11 12.21 11.75
CA GLU A 65 6.09 13.67 11.55
C GLU A 65 5.23 14.10 10.35
N PHE A 66 5.09 13.24 9.34
CA PHE A 66 4.15 13.49 8.24
C PHE A 66 2.70 13.42 8.74
N VAL A 67 2.37 12.42 9.56
CA VAL A 67 1.04 12.32 10.19
C VAL A 67 0.79 13.51 11.10
N ARG A 68 1.79 13.94 11.87
CA ARG A 68 1.73 15.14 12.72
C ARG A 68 1.35 16.38 11.93
N ALA A 69 2.07 16.68 10.84
CA ALA A 69 1.83 17.87 10.03
C ALA A 69 0.41 17.92 9.45
N VAL A 70 -0.13 16.76 9.06
CA VAL A 70 -1.53 16.67 8.59
C VAL A 70 -2.51 16.81 9.74
N ALA A 71 -2.23 16.24 10.91
CA ALA A 71 -3.09 16.37 12.10
C ALA A 71 -3.18 17.82 12.58
N GLU A 72 -2.05 18.52 12.65
CA GLU A 72 -1.97 19.93 13.04
C GLU A 72 -2.84 20.83 12.16
N LEU A 73 -2.83 20.60 10.84
CA LEU A 73 -3.68 21.35 9.90
C LEU A 73 -5.19 21.23 10.24
N PHE A 74 -5.67 20.05 10.58
CA PHE A 74 -7.08 19.85 10.92
C PHE A 74 -7.40 20.31 12.35
N LEU A 75 -6.46 20.18 13.28
CA LEU A 75 -6.60 20.75 14.64
C LEU A 75 -6.72 22.28 14.58
N GLU A 76 -5.95 22.97 13.72
CA GLU A 76 -6.04 24.41 13.51
C GLU A 76 -7.40 24.84 12.92
N GLN A 77 -8.08 23.96 12.19
CA GLN A 77 -9.46 24.19 11.73
C GLN A 77 -10.50 23.94 12.84
N GLY A 78 -10.06 23.53 14.04
CA GLY A 78 -10.94 23.19 15.16
C GLY A 78 -11.61 21.82 15.02
N CYS A 79 -11.10 20.94 14.16
CA CYS A 79 -11.64 19.59 13.99
C CYS A 79 -11.22 18.66 15.16
N LYS A 80 -12.07 17.68 15.46
CA LYS A 80 -11.67 16.51 16.24
C LYS A 80 -10.87 15.57 15.34
N VAL A 81 -9.59 15.34 15.66
CA VAL A 81 -8.72 14.46 14.87
C VAL A 81 -8.58 13.10 15.55
N LEU A 82 -8.74 12.04 14.77
CA LEU A 82 -8.47 10.66 15.16
C LEU A 82 -7.37 10.12 14.24
N ILE A 83 -6.47 9.29 14.76
CA ILE A 83 -5.47 8.57 13.96
C ILE A 83 -5.74 7.07 14.11
N GLY A 84 -5.97 6.36 13.02
CA GLY A 84 -6.32 4.95 13.11
C GLY A 84 -5.83 4.12 11.92
N ASP A 85 -5.42 2.88 12.22
CA ASP A 85 -5.09 1.86 11.22
C ASP A 85 -5.15 0.47 11.86
N SER A 86 -4.97 -0.57 11.05
CA SER A 86 -4.58 -1.89 11.51
C SER A 86 -3.32 -2.37 10.79
N CYS A 87 -2.37 -2.90 11.54
CA CYS A 87 -1.07 -3.35 11.03
C CYS A 87 -1.21 -4.47 9.99
N GLY A 88 -0.25 -4.55 9.07
CA GLY A 88 -0.19 -5.66 8.12
C GLY A 88 0.09 -7.02 8.76
N SER A 89 0.74 -7.08 9.93
CA SER A 89 0.91 -8.29 10.72
C SER A 89 -0.38 -8.64 11.46
N LEU A 90 -0.72 -9.94 11.48
CA LEU A 90 -1.91 -10.48 12.13
C LEU A 90 -1.61 -11.07 13.52
N SER A 91 -0.39 -10.93 14.02
CA SER A 91 -0.04 -11.35 15.37
C SER A 91 -0.76 -10.48 16.40
N PRO A 92 -1.26 -11.06 17.50
CA PRO A 92 -1.95 -10.30 18.53
C PRO A 92 -1.12 -9.11 19.03
N GLY A 93 -1.73 -7.92 19.07
CA GLY A 93 -1.07 -6.69 19.53
C GLY A 93 -0.10 -6.06 18.52
N SER A 94 0.02 -6.57 17.30
CA SER A 94 0.92 -6.05 16.28
C SER A 94 0.60 -4.59 15.90
N THR A 95 -0.67 -4.19 15.92
CA THR A 95 -1.07 -2.80 15.63
C THR A 95 -0.58 -1.84 16.72
N ALA A 96 -0.76 -2.17 18.00
CA ALA A 96 -0.20 -1.37 19.09
C ALA A 96 1.34 -1.30 19.04
N GLN A 97 2.00 -2.42 18.73
CA GLN A 97 3.45 -2.44 18.52
C GLN A 97 3.88 -1.56 17.33
N ALA A 98 3.14 -1.57 16.22
CA ALA A 98 3.43 -0.72 15.06
C ALA A 98 3.28 0.77 15.40
N ILE A 99 2.26 1.14 16.14
CA ILE A 99 2.04 2.50 16.64
C ILE A 99 3.24 2.95 17.47
N CYS A 100 3.70 2.15 18.45
CA CYS A 100 4.87 2.47 19.26
C CYS A 100 6.16 2.49 18.43
N ALA A 101 6.39 1.50 17.58
CA ALA A 101 7.61 1.41 16.76
C ALA A 101 7.76 2.56 15.76
N THR A 102 6.65 3.13 15.30
CA THR A 102 6.65 4.32 14.43
C THR A 102 6.76 5.62 15.21
N GLY A 103 6.47 5.65 16.52
CA GLY A 103 6.39 6.86 17.33
C GLY A 103 5.08 7.64 17.18
N LEU A 104 4.05 7.03 16.56
CA LEU A 104 2.72 7.65 16.45
C LEU A 104 2.04 7.82 17.81
N ASP A 105 2.34 6.99 18.79
CA ASP A 105 1.90 7.14 20.18
C ASP A 105 2.38 8.46 20.79
N LYS A 106 3.63 8.84 20.56
CA LYS A 106 4.20 10.11 21.02
C LYS A 106 3.56 11.29 20.32
N VAL A 107 3.42 11.21 18.98
CA VAL A 107 2.74 12.23 18.18
C VAL A 107 1.30 12.45 18.67
N ALA A 108 0.55 11.39 18.90
CA ALA A 108 -0.83 11.47 19.37
C ALA A 108 -0.93 12.07 20.78
N ALA A 109 -0.05 11.66 21.69
CA ALA A 109 0.01 12.19 23.05
C ALA A 109 0.34 13.69 23.07
N GLU A 110 1.33 14.13 22.27
CA GLU A 110 1.73 15.54 22.19
C GLU A 110 0.64 16.43 21.56
N LEU A 111 -0.15 15.90 20.62
CA LEU A 111 -1.25 16.62 19.97
C LEU A 111 -2.58 16.50 20.74
N GLY A 112 -2.67 15.64 21.74
CA GLY A 112 -3.92 15.35 22.45
C GLY A 112 -4.98 14.66 21.56
N VAL A 113 -4.55 13.85 20.57
CA VAL A 113 -5.46 13.17 19.64
C VAL A 113 -5.60 11.68 19.98
N GLU A 114 -6.75 11.09 19.66
CA GLU A 114 -7.05 9.69 19.92
C GLU A 114 -6.42 8.77 18.87
N LEU A 115 -5.83 7.65 19.33
CA LEU A 115 -5.37 6.55 18.50
C LEU A 115 -6.40 5.43 18.49
N VAL A 116 -6.76 4.95 17.31
CA VAL A 116 -7.74 3.90 17.11
C VAL A 116 -7.07 2.65 16.49
N ASP A 117 -7.03 1.57 17.27
CA ASP A 117 -6.62 0.24 16.79
C ASP A 117 -7.83 -0.44 16.13
N PHE A 118 -7.85 -0.53 14.79
CA PHE A 118 -8.98 -1.12 14.05
C PHE A 118 -9.12 -2.63 14.23
N ASP A 119 -8.08 -3.34 14.71
CA ASP A 119 -8.21 -4.75 15.04
C ASP A 119 -8.99 -4.97 16.34
N ARG A 120 -9.10 -3.93 17.20
CA ARG A 120 -9.82 -3.94 18.48
C ARG A 120 -11.11 -3.12 18.46
N ALA A 121 -11.23 -2.17 17.52
CA ALA A 121 -12.40 -1.30 17.42
C ALA A 121 -13.68 -2.10 17.08
N PRO A 122 -14.84 -1.66 17.56
CA PRO A 122 -16.13 -2.22 17.14
C PRO A 122 -16.23 -2.22 15.62
N ALA A 123 -16.54 -3.37 15.03
CA ALA A 123 -16.60 -3.55 13.59
C ALA A 123 -17.92 -4.20 13.17
N GLU A 124 -18.34 -3.93 11.94
CA GLU A 124 -19.56 -4.46 11.33
C GLU A 124 -19.28 -5.02 9.94
N GLU A 125 -20.09 -5.99 9.54
CA GLU A 125 -20.06 -6.51 8.17
C GLU A 125 -20.75 -5.51 7.23
N ARG A 126 -20.07 -5.12 6.15
CA ARG A 126 -20.63 -4.27 5.09
C ARG A 126 -20.67 -5.02 3.78
N PRO A 127 -21.84 -5.09 3.11
CA PRO A 127 -21.96 -5.67 1.78
C PRO A 127 -21.21 -4.81 0.75
N ILE A 128 -20.72 -5.46 -0.30
CA ILE A 128 -20.09 -4.81 -1.46
C ILE A 128 -20.94 -5.08 -2.70
N PRO A 129 -21.90 -4.21 -3.01
CA PRO A 129 -22.72 -4.35 -4.22
C PRO A 129 -21.87 -4.38 -5.48
N GLY A 130 -22.06 -5.37 -6.33
CA GLY A 130 -21.28 -5.54 -7.55
C GLY A 130 -19.81 -5.95 -7.33
N GLY A 131 -19.43 -6.32 -6.12
CA GLY A 131 -18.08 -6.81 -5.83
C GLY A 131 -17.72 -8.02 -6.69
N VAL A 132 -16.53 -8.01 -7.28
CA VAL A 132 -16.05 -9.08 -8.17
C VAL A 132 -15.50 -10.24 -7.35
N VAL A 133 -14.64 -9.95 -6.40
CA VAL A 133 -13.96 -10.90 -5.51
C VAL A 133 -14.55 -10.88 -4.11
N LEU A 134 -14.74 -9.70 -3.54
CA LEU A 134 -15.31 -9.52 -2.20
C LEU A 134 -16.82 -9.24 -2.32
N LYS A 135 -17.63 -9.99 -1.56
CA LYS A 135 -19.07 -9.77 -1.48
C LYS A 135 -19.47 -8.95 -0.27
N SER A 136 -18.67 -9.02 0.75
CA SER A 136 -18.78 -8.23 1.99
C SER A 136 -17.41 -8.11 2.64
N VAL A 137 -17.31 -7.20 3.60
CA VAL A 137 -16.08 -6.98 4.38
C VAL A 137 -16.42 -6.42 5.75
N ARG A 138 -15.64 -6.81 6.75
CA ARG A 138 -15.80 -6.30 8.11
C ARG A 138 -14.96 -5.04 8.31
N LEU A 139 -15.62 -3.90 8.59
CA LEU A 139 -15.03 -2.58 8.73
C LEU A 139 -15.34 -1.95 10.09
N PRO A 140 -14.49 -1.05 10.63
CA PRO A 140 -14.78 -0.33 11.86
C PRO A 140 -16.08 0.48 11.74
N LYS A 141 -16.94 0.41 12.78
CA LYS A 141 -18.19 1.20 12.84
C LYS A 141 -17.91 2.70 12.79
N LEU A 142 -16.77 3.12 13.35
CA LEU A 142 -16.27 4.51 13.34
C LEU A 142 -16.32 5.18 11.96
N LEU A 143 -16.17 4.40 10.86
CA LEU A 143 -16.24 4.94 9.50
C LEU A 143 -17.61 5.54 9.12
N ARG A 144 -18.65 5.32 9.93
CA ARG A 144 -19.95 5.98 9.74
C ARG A 144 -20.09 7.29 10.52
N GLU A 145 -19.17 7.52 11.44
CA GLU A 145 -19.24 8.62 12.42
C GLU A 145 -18.27 9.76 12.07
N VAL A 146 -17.36 9.51 11.10
CA VAL A 146 -16.38 10.51 10.69
C VAL A 146 -16.89 11.34 9.51
N ASP A 147 -16.67 12.66 9.58
CA ASP A 147 -17.04 13.61 8.52
C ASP A 147 -16.04 13.60 7.37
N LEU A 148 -14.79 13.18 7.63
CA LEU A 148 -13.75 13.05 6.63
C LEU A 148 -12.80 11.89 6.96
N LEU A 149 -12.66 10.95 6.03
CA LEU A 149 -11.56 9.99 6.01
C LEU A 149 -10.43 10.53 5.14
N VAL A 150 -9.25 10.73 5.75
CA VAL A 150 -8.01 11.11 5.06
C VAL A 150 -7.07 9.92 5.05
N THR A 151 -6.74 9.41 3.87
CA THR A 151 -5.75 8.34 3.76
C THR A 151 -4.35 8.90 3.52
N LEU A 152 -3.36 8.38 4.25
CA LEU A 152 -1.97 8.83 4.23
C LEU A 152 -1.04 7.68 3.78
N PRO A 153 -1.09 7.29 2.49
CA PRO A 153 -0.29 6.18 1.98
C PRO A 153 1.19 6.52 1.92
N LYS A 154 2.03 5.50 1.93
CA LYS A 154 3.47 5.59 1.73
C LYS A 154 3.84 5.34 0.27
N PHE A 155 4.70 6.19 -0.30
CA PHE A 155 5.23 6.03 -1.66
C PHE A 155 6.20 4.83 -1.72
N LYS A 156 5.70 3.65 -2.08
CA LYS A 156 6.48 2.42 -2.08
C LYS A 156 6.02 1.39 -3.09
N THR A 157 6.98 0.64 -3.64
CA THR A 157 6.74 -0.53 -4.47
C THR A 157 6.08 -1.66 -3.67
N HIS A 158 5.47 -2.60 -4.39
CA HIS A 158 4.85 -3.79 -3.82
C HIS A 158 5.01 -5.00 -4.74
N GLY A 159 5.48 -6.12 -4.22
CA GLY A 159 5.74 -7.34 -5.00
C GLY A 159 4.50 -7.91 -5.69
N LEU A 160 3.31 -7.77 -5.09
CA LEU A 160 2.06 -8.30 -5.63
C LEU A 160 1.31 -7.29 -6.52
N THR A 161 1.23 -6.02 -6.11
CA THR A 161 0.40 -4.98 -6.78
C THR A 161 1.21 -3.89 -7.47
N LEU A 162 2.54 -4.01 -7.53
CA LEU A 162 3.51 -3.06 -8.09
C LEU A 162 3.67 -1.79 -7.25
N LEU A 163 2.58 -1.15 -6.86
CA LEU A 163 2.48 0.01 -6.00
C LEU A 163 1.62 -0.32 -4.78
N THR A 164 2.00 0.16 -3.59
CA THR A 164 1.13 0.12 -2.41
C THR A 164 -0.02 1.11 -2.60
N GLY A 165 0.25 2.38 -2.78
CA GLY A 165 -0.71 3.40 -3.17
C GLY A 165 -1.84 3.67 -2.18
N ALA A 166 -2.73 4.59 -2.58
CA ALA A 166 -3.88 5.02 -1.79
C ALA A 166 -5.03 4.00 -1.85
N VAL A 167 -5.31 3.44 -3.04
CA VAL A 167 -6.38 2.44 -3.20
C VAL A 167 -6.10 1.22 -2.33
N LYS A 168 -4.88 0.67 -2.36
CA LYS A 168 -4.52 -0.49 -1.54
C LYS A 168 -4.37 -0.15 -0.05
N ASN A 169 -4.09 1.12 0.31
CA ASN A 169 -4.00 1.52 1.71
C ASN A 169 -5.30 1.25 2.49
N GLN A 170 -6.45 1.18 1.81
CA GLN A 170 -7.73 0.87 2.44
C GLN A 170 -7.79 -0.56 3.04
N LEU A 171 -6.88 -1.48 2.65
CA LEU A 171 -6.79 -2.81 3.25
C LEU A 171 -6.57 -2.74 4.77
N GLY A 172 -5.90 -1.70 5.29
CA GLY A 172 -5.74 -1.46 6.72
C GLY A 172 -7.02 -1.09 7.48
N LEU A 173 -8.14 -0.85 6.78
CA LEU A 173 -9.46 -0.68 7.40
C LEU A 173 -10.15 -2.03 7.68
N VAL A 174 -9.66 -3.13 7.12
CA VAL A 174 -10.27 -4.44 7.28
C VAL A 174 -9.92 -5.00 8.66
N ALA A 175 -10.94 -5.20 9.49
CA ALA A 175 -10.78 -5.61 10.88
C ALA A 175 -10.40 -7.09 11.03
N GLY A 176 -9.57 -7.39 12.01
CA GLY A 176 -9.23 -8.73 12.47
C GLY A 176 -8.62 -9.61 11.36
N ASN A 177 -9.09 -10.85 11.27
CA ASN A 177 -8.58 -11.84 10.30
C ASN A 177 -9.01 -11.58 8.84
N GLY A 178 -9.81 -10.54 8.55
CA GLY A 178 -10.31 -10.26 7.21
C GLY A 178 -9.20 -10.05 6.18
N LYS A 179 -8.09 -9.40 6.55
CA LYS A 179 -6.91 -9.24 5.68
C LYS A 179 -6.32 -10.59 5.26
N LYS A 180 -6.20 -11.53 6.20
CA LYS A 180 -5.72 -12.89 5.94
C LYS A 180 -6.63 -13.63 4.97
N GLU A 181 -7.94 -13.50 5.17
CA GLU A 181 -8.93 -14.11 4.30
C GLU A 181 -8.87 -13.52 2.87
N ILE A 182 -8.74 -12.21 2.74
CA ILE A 182 -8.56 -11.55 1.42
C ILE A 182 -7.32 -12.11 0.70
N HIS A 183 -6.19 -12.27 1.39
CA HIS A 183 -4.99 -12.87 0.80
C HIS A 183 -5.17 -14.35 0.44
N ARG A 184 -6.04 -15.08 1.16
CA ARG A 184 -6.35 -16.48 0.87
C ARG A 184 -7.19 -16.64 -0.39
N ILE A 185 -8.23 -15.81 -0.56
CA ILE A 185 -9.15 -15.89 -1.72
C ILE A 185 -8.63 -15.15 -2.94
N ALA A 186 -7.72 -14.19 -2.77
CA ALA A 186 -7.13 -13.35 -3.81
C ALA A 186 -5.59 -13.36 -3.77
N PRO A 187 -4.94 -14.53 -3.90
CA PRO A 187 -3.49 -14.64 -3.73
C PRO A 187 -2.68 -14.09 -4.90
N HIS A 188 -3.30 -13.88 -6.07
CA HIS A 188 -2.62 -13.43 -7.28
C HIS A 188 -2.86 -11.94 -7.56
N PRO A 189 -1.97 -11.27 -8.34
CA PRO A 189 -2.03 -9.84 -8.61
C PRO A 189 -3.38 -9.34 -9.12
N ARG A 190 -4.02 -10.09 -10.02
CA ARG A 190 -5.30 -9.71 -10.62
C ARG A 190 -6.44 -9.75 -9.61
N GLU A 191 -6.61 -10.88 -8.93
CA GLU A 191 -7.65 -11.07 -7.93
C GLU A 191 -7.46 -10.12 -6.74
N MET A 192 -6.22 -9.96 -6.25
CA MET A 192 -5.92 -8.99 -5.19
C MET A 192 -6.28 -7.57 -5.61
N SER A 193 -5.95 -7.18 -6.84
CA SER A 193 -6.26 -5.83 -7.33
C SER A 193 -7.76 -5.61 -7.52
N GLN A 194 -8.51 -6.64 -7.94
CA GLN A 194 -9.97 -6.60 -7.97
C GLN A 194 -10.56 -6.51 -6.57
N ALA A 195 -10.06 -7.29 -5.60
CA ALA A 195 -10.47 -7.21 -4.21
C ALA A 195 -10.22 -5.81 -3.61
N MET A 196 -9.10 -5.16 -3.97
CA MET A 196 -8.83 -3.78 -3.57
C MET A 196 -9.81 -2.80 -4.20
N ALA A 197 -10.17 -2.96 -5.47
CA ALA A 197 -11.18 -2.15 -6.12
C ALA A 197 -12.58 -2.38 -5.53
N ASP A 198 -12.91 -3.62 -5.13
CA ASP A 198 -14.14 -3.95 -4.41
C ASP A 198 -14.21 -3.20 -3.07
N LEU A 199 -13.17 -3.30 -2.25
CA LEU A 199 -13.09 -2.59 -0.98
C LEU A 199 -13.20 -1.07 -1.18
N TYR A 200 -12.44 -0.53 -2.14
CA TYR A 200 -12.42 0.90 -2.45
C TYR A 200 -13.80 1.40 -2.94
N SER A 201 -14.62 0.55 -3.56
CA SER A 201 -15.96 0.94 -4.03
C SER A 201 -16.90 1.37 -2.90
N ILE A 202 -16.70 0.86 -1.69
CA ILE A 202 -17.53 1.16 -0.50
C ILE A 202 -16.81 2.02 0.54
N VAL A 203 -15.49 2.16 0.45
CA VAL A 203 -14.69 3.04 1.32
C VAL A 203 -13.88 3.98 0.43
N ARG A 204 -14.41 5.19 0.24
CA ARG A 204 -13.75 6.25 -0.55
C ARG A 204 -13.28 7.35 0.40
N PRO A 205 -11.97 7.45 0.69
CA PRO A 205 -11.46 8.61 1.40
C PRO A 205 -11.81 9.90 0.64
N GLY A 206 -12.22 10.94 1.36
CA GLY A 206 -12.49 12.25 0.77
C GLY A 206 -11.19 12.99 0.39
N LEU A 207 -10.08 12.60 1.01
CA LEU A 207 -8.76 13.17 0.77
C LEU A 207 -7.69 12.09 0.87
N THR A 208 -6.67 12.18 0.02
CA THR A 208 -5.46 11.38 0.10
C THR A 208 -4.24 12.28 0.05
N ILE A 209 -3.29 12.07 0.97
CA ILE A 209 -2.01 12.78 1.01
C ILE A 209 -0.91 11.72 1.15
N MET A 210 -0.07 11.57 0.13
CA MET A 210 0.95 10.52 0.09
C MET A 210 2.28 11.03 0.62
N ASP A 211 2.82 10.33 1.60
CA ASP A 211 4.18 10.51 2.07
C ASP A 211 5.18 9.93 1.05
N ALA A 212 5.73 10.81 0.24
CA ALA A 212 6.77 10.54 -0.75
C ALA A 212 8.08 11.30 -0.42
N VAL A 213 8.30 11.73 0.81
CA VAL A 213 9.58 12.32 1.25
C VAL A 213 10.68 11.27 1.15
N VAL A 214 10.54 10.16 1.85
CA VAL A 214 11.36 8.96 1.67
C VAL A 214 10.45 7.81 1.28
N GLY A 215 10.60 7.28 0.08
CA GLY A 215 9.85 6.14 -0.40
C GLY A 215 10.63 4.84 -0.33
N MET A 216 10.03 3.73 -0.78
CA MET A 216 10.69 2.43 -0.87
C MET A 216 10.69 1.91 -2.29
N GLU A 217 11.86 1.57 -2.79
CA GLU A 217 12.06 0.96 -4.11
C GLU A 217 12.42 -0.54 -4.03
N GLY A 218 12.28 -1.27 -5.12
CA GLY A 218 12.70 -2.67 -5.23
C GLY A 218 11.71 -3.64 -4.61
N ASN A 219 12.17 -4.50 -3.70
CA ASN A 219 11.38 -5.59 -3.12
C ASN A 219 10.44 -5.13 -1.99
N GLY A 220 9.61 -4.09 -2.26
CA GLY A 220 8.56 -3.67 -1.34
C GLY A 220 7.48 -4.75 -1.15
N PRO A 221 6.63 -4.63 -0.12
CA PRO A 221 6.37 -3.42 0.69
C PRO A 221 7.22 -3.27 1.96
N ALA A 222 8.02 -4.28 2.36
CA ALA A 222 8.84 -4.26 3.58
C ALA A 222 10.32 -4.57 3.32
N GLY A 223 10.64 -5.36 2.29
CA GLY A 223 12.00 -5.84 1.97
C GLY A 223 12.76 -4.95 0.98
N GLY A 224 12.24 -3.80 0.59
CA GLY A 224 12.86 -2.89 -0.36
C GLY A 224 13.95 -2.03 0.27
N ARG A 225 14.43 -1.05 -0.49
CA ARG A 225 15.41 -0.05 -0.06
C ARG A 225 14.71 1.30 0.10
N ALA A 226 14.92 1.95 1.23
CA ALA A 226 14.50 3.33 1.42
C ALA A 226 15.28 4.25 0.46
N ARG A 227 14.56 5.18 -0.18
CA ARG A 227 15.12 6.14 -1.11
C ARG A 227 14.39 7.46 -0.99
N ARG A 228 15.14 8.55 -0.89
CA ARG A 228 14.58 9.89 -0.88
C ARG A 228 13.97 10.20 -2.24
N ALA A 229 12.67 10.48 -2.27
CA ALA A 229 11.96 11.00 -3.44
C ALA A 229 11.75 12.52 -3.31
N GLY A 230 11.68 13.04 -2.07
CA GLY A 230 11.62 14.47 -1.76
C GLY A 230 10.34 15.13 -2.23
N LEU A 231 9.23 14.38 -2.20
CA LEU A 231 7.93 14.81 -2.71
C LEU A 231 6.81 14.55 -1.69
N LEU A 232 5.74 15.29 -1.83
CA LEU A 232 4.44 15.07 -1.22
C LEU A 232 3.39 15.17 -2.33
N LEU A 233 2.43 14.25 -2.37
CA LEU A 233 1.32 14.27 -3.33
C LEU A 233 -0.01 14.40 -2.58
N ALA A 234 -0.97 15.15 -3.12
CA ALA A 234 -2.32 15.16 -2.57
C ALA A 234 -3.39 15.20 -3.67
N SER A 235 -4.55 14.59 -3.39
CA SER A 235 -5.72 14.59 -4.28
C SER A 235 -6.99 14.25 -3.50
N ALA A 236 -8.13 14.66 -4.02
CA ALA A 236 -9.43 14.14 -3.61
C ALA A 236 -9.77 12.78 -4.24
N ASP A 237 -8.94 12.30 -5.17
CA ASP A 237 -9.11 11.04 -5.91
C ASP A 237 -7.89 10.13 -5.70
N CYS A 238 -8.09 9.04 -4.95
CA CYS A 238 -7.04 8.06 -4.67
C CYS A 238 -6.50 7.39 -5.94
N VAL A 239 -7.35 7.19 -6.96
CA VAL A 239 -6.96 6.54 -8.21
C VAL A 239 -6.06 7.46 -9.03
N ALA A 240 -6.41 8.75 -9.09
CA ALA A 240 -5.60 9.77 -9.76
C ALA A 240 -4.25 9.95 -9.08
N LEU A 241 -4.22 9.98 -7.74
CA LEU A 241 -2.97 10.04 -6.99
C LEU A 241 -2.09 8.82 -7.26
N ASP A 242 -2.66 7.61 -7.28
CA ASP A 242 -1.91 6.38 -7.56
C ASP A 242 -1.42 6.33 -9.02
N ALA A 243 -2.17 6.89 -9.99
CA ALA A 243 -1.74 7.02 -11.37
C ALA A 243 -0.51 7.94 -11.51
N VAL A 244 -0.53 9.09 -10.84
CA VAL A 244 0.61 10.02 -10.77
C VAL A 244 1.80 9.36 -10.05
N ALA A 245 1.57 8.72 -8.91
CA ALA A 245 2.63 8.03 -8.17
C ALA A 245 3.29 6.92 -9.00
N ALA A 246 2.52 6.16 -9.79
CA ALA A 246 3.05 5.16 -10.71
C ALA A 246 3.95 5.78 -11.79
N ASP A 247 3.52 6.89 -12.40
CA ASP A 247 4.30 7.61 -13.41
C ASP A 247 5.62 8.15 -12.83
N LEU A 248 5.60 8.70 -11.62
CA LEU A 248 6.80 9.15 -10.90
C LEU A 248 7.82 8.02 -10.66
N MET A 249 7.35 6.78 -10.49
CA MET A 249 8.18 5.57 -10.40
C MET A 249 8.62 5.03 -11.78
N GLY A 250 8.29 5.70 -12.88
CA GLY A 250 8.55 5.21 -14.23
C GLY A 250 7.71 4.00 -14.63
N CYS A 251 6.51 3.82 -14.05
CA CYS A 251 5.52 2.83 -14.44
C CYS A 251 4.39 3.49 -15.22
N LYS A 252 3.84 2.81 -16.21
CA LYS A 252 2.59 3.27 -16.81
C LYS A 252 1.45 3.06 -15.80
N PRO A 253 0.53 4.01 -15.59
CA PRO A 253 -0.58 3.84 -14.64
C PRO A 253 -1.37 2.56 -14.83
N GLY A 254 -1.65 2.16 -16.08
CA GLY A 254 -2.35 0.91 -16.41
C GLY A 254 -1.59 -0.38 -16.07
N GLU A 255 -0.30 -0.31 -15.76
CA GLU A 255 0.47 -1.45 -15.23
C GLU A 255 0.15 -1.72 -13.75
N VAL A 256 -0.31 -0.70 -13.02
CA VAL A 256 -0.80 -0.84 -11.64
C VAL A 256 -2.25 -1.30 -11.68
N LEU A 257 -2.47 -2.61 -11.48
CA LEU A 257 -3.80 -3.21 -11.67
C LEU A 257 -4.86 -2.66 -10.71
N THR A 258 -4.48 -2.22 -9.51
CA THR A 258 -5.40 -1.56 -8.56
C THR A 258 -5.94 -0.26 -9.14
N THR A 259 -5.07 0.57 -9.72
CA THR A 259 -5.44 1.83 -10.39
C THR A 259 -6.31 1.55 -11.62
N ARG A 260 -5.88 0.59 -12.46
CA ARG A 260 -6.61 0.24 -13.68
C ARG A 260 -8.03 -0.25 -13.41
N PHE A 261 -8.22 -1.22 -12.49
CA PHE A 261 -9.55 -1.75 -12.20
C PHE A 261 -10.45 -0.74 -11.50
N ALA A 262 -9.88 0.16 -10.70
CA ALA A 262 -10.65 1.25 -10.12
C ALA A 262 -11.12 2.26 -11.19
N ASP A 263 -10.25 2.62 -12.17
CA ASP A 263 -10.61 3.47 -13.30
C ASP A 263 -11.65 2.80 -14.22
N GLU A 264 -11.44 1.54 -14.63
CA GLU A 264 -12.39 0.76 -15.46
C GLU A 264 -13.78 0.69 -14.83
N ARG A 265 -13.89 0.74 -13.50
CA ARG A 265 -15.15 0.72 -12.75
C ARG A 265 -15.71 2.11 -12.45
N GLY A 266 -15.10 3.18 -12.94
CA GLY A 266 -15.53 4.56 -12.69
C GLY A 266 -15.40 4.99 -11.22
N LEU A 267 -14.47 4.37 -10.47
CA LEU A 267 -14.25 4.69 -9.05
C LEU A 267 -13.32 5.89 -8.84
N GLY A 268 -12.62 6.31 -9.89
CA GLY A 268 -11.71 7.46 -9.94
C GLY A 268 -11.04 7.54 -11.31
N VAL A 269 -10.06 8.42 -11.47
CA VAL A 269 -9.41 8.74 -12.75
C VAL A 269 -8.01 8.14 -12.81
N GLY A 270 -7.80 7.10 -13.64
CA GLY A 270 -6.50 6.42 -13.81
C GLY A 270 -5.68 6.89 -15.02
N GLY A 271 -6.27 7.62 -15.97
CA GLY A 271 -5.59 8.14 -17.17
C GLY A 271 -4.94 9.50 -16.91
N LEU A 272 -3.62 9.64 -17.19
CA LEU A 272 -2.88 10.89 -16.97
C LEU A 272 -3.40 12.06 -17.82
N ASP A 273 -3.97 11.77 -18.98
CA ASP A 273 -4.61 12.74 -19.89
C ASP A 273 -5.86 13.40 -19.28
N ARG A 274 -6.43 12.81 -18.25
CA ARG A 274 -7.59 13.31 -17.50
C ARG A 274 -7.23 13.87 -16.13
N ILE A 275 -5.93 13.97 -15.81
CA ILE A 275 -5.41 14.46 -14.54
C ILE A 275 -4.67 15.76 -14.74
N GLN A 276 -5.08 16.81 -14.03
CA GLN A 276 -4.33 18.05 -13.91
C GLN A 276 -3.30 17.94 -12.79
N VAL A 277 -2.02 18.04 -13.11
CA VAL A 277 -0.96 18.07 -12.12
C VAL A 277 -0.64 19.50 -11.74
N ALA A 278 -0.78 19.83 -10.45
CA ALA A 278 -0.43 21.12 -9.88
C ALA A 278 0.90 21.03 -9.11
N GLY A 279 1.64 22.14 -9.07
CA GLY A 279 2.96 22.23 -8.42
C GLY A 279 4.09 21.78 -9.34
N VAL A 280 4.86 20.76 -8.95
CA VAL A 280 6.00 20.28 -9.76
C VAL A 280 5.50 19.48 -10.96
N LEU A 281 5.92 19.86 -12.16
CA LEU A 281 5.59 19.15 -13.39
C LEU A 281 6.13 17.71 -13.38
N LEU A 282 5.38 16.76 -13.96
CA LEU A 282 5.70 15.33 -13.93
C LEU A 282 7.08 15.01 -14.50
N ASP A 283 7.46 15.62 -15.61
CA ASP A 283 8.76 15.42 -16.27
C ASP A 283 9.95 15.81 -15.37
N ARG A 284 9.76 16.79 -14.46
CA ARG A 284 10.74 17.22 -13.47
C ARG A 284 10.66 16.46 -12.14
N ALA A 285 9.54 15.81 -11.89
CA ALA A 285 9.30 15.04 -10.67
C ALA A 285 9.61 13.54 -10.83
N ARG A 286 9.59 13.01 -12.07
CA ARG A 286 9.88 11.60 -12.36
C ARG A 286 11.22 11.14 -11.81
N ILE A 287 11.25 9.92 -11.31
CA ILE A 287 12.45 9.25 -10.81
C ILE A 287 12.71 8.02 -11.73
N PRO A 288 13.33 8.20 -12.91
CA PRO A 288 13.34 7.20 -13.99
C PRO A 288 14.10 5.92 -13.63
N ASP A 289 15.02 5.98 -12.69
CA ASP A 289 15.82 4.85 -12.18
C ASP A 289 15.24 4.23 -10.90
N TRP A 290 13.95 4.51 -10.57
CA TRP A 290 13.27 3.86 -9.46
C TRP A 290 13.18 2.36 -9.68
N ARG A 291 13.74 1.58 -8.76
CA ARG A 291 13.82 0.12 -8.89
C ARG A 291 12.45 -0.50 -8.70
N LYS A 292 11.96 -1.19 -9.73
CA LYS A 292 10.70 -1.94 -9.68
C LYS A 292 10.88 -3.27 -8.92
N PRO A 293 9.81 -3.87 -8.38
CA PRO A 293 9.89 -5.19 -7.75
C PRO A 293 10.42 -6.24 -8.74
N PRO A 294 11.25 -7.21 -8.31
CA PRO A 294 11.84 -8.21 -9.20
C PRO A 294 10.81 -9.14 -9.86
N LEU A 295 9.58 -9.17 -9.35
CA LEU A 295 8.47 -9.98 -9.89
C LEU A 295 7.49 -9.17 -10.77
N PHE A 296 7.85 -7.95 -11.17
CA PHE A 296 7.03 -7.08 -12.02
C PHE A 296 6.52 -7.76 -13.30
N VAL A 297 7.32 -8.62 -13.94
CA VAL A 297 6.92 -9.39 -15.13
C VAL A 297 5.68 -10.24 -14.89
N ARG A 298 5.50 -10.77 -13.67
CA ARG A 298 4.30 -11.52 -13.27
C ARG A 298 3.05 -10.64 -13.34
N SER A 299 3.12 -9.42 -12.81
CA SER A 299 2.00 -8.47 -12.86
C SER A 299 1.60 -8.14 -14.29
N LEU A 300 2.57 -7.93 -15.19
CA LEU A 300 2.33 -7.61 -16.60
C LEU A 300 1.69 -8.80 -17.35
N LEU A 301 2.20 -10.02 -17.18
CA LEU A 301 1.64 -11.23 -17.81
C LEU A 301 0.20 -11.49 -17.34
N PHE A 302 -0.10 -11.30 -16.04
CA PHE A 302 -1.47 -11.40 -15.53
C PHE A 302 -2.41 -10.33 -16.06
N SER A 303 -1.88 -9.22 -16.58
CA SER A 303 -2.69 -8.16 -17.17
C SER A 303 -3.11 -8.42 -18.61
N ILE A 304 -2.37 -9.27 -19.32
CA ILE A 304 -2.51 -9.47 -20.77
C ILE A 304 -3.20 -10.81 -21.10
N LEU A 305 -2.98 -11.86 -20.30
CA LEU A 305 -3.42 -13.23 -20.62
C LEU A 305 -4.72 -13.64 -19.90
N PRO A 306 -5.59 -14.45 -20.54
CA PRO A 306 -6.79 -15.02 -19.90
C PRO A 306 -6.43 -15.89 -18.68
N ASN A 307 -7.21 -15.80 -17.61
CA ASN A 307 -6.94 -16.49 -16.33
C ASN A 307 -6.67 -18.00 -16.47
N ARG A 308 -7.37 -18.72 -17.36
CA ARG A 308 -7.18 -20.17 -17.57
C ARG A 308 -5.82 -20.51 -18.15
N PHE A 309 -5.38 -19.75 -19.16
CA PHE A 309 -4.08 -19.94 -19.81
C PHE A 309 -2.93 -19.55 -18.87
N VAL A 310 -3.11 -18.47 -18.11
CA VAL A 310 -2.14 -18.01 -17.12
C VAL A 310 -1.97 -19.05 -16.02
N ARG A 311 -3.05 -19.60 -15.47
CA ARG A 311 -2.98 -20.65 -14.43
C ARG A 311 -2.30 -21.92 -14.94
N TRP A 312 -2.58 -22.33 -16.18
CA TRP A 312 -1.93 -23.48 -16.82
C TRP A 312 -0.43 -23.20 -17.04
N ALA A 313 -0.08 -22.08 -17.66
CA ALA A 313 1.30 -21.70 -17.94
C ALA A 313 2.14 -21.54 -16.65
N PHE A 314 1.56 -20.97 -15.60
CA PHE A 314 2.23 -20.85 -14.30
C PHE A 314 2.24 -22.15 -13.50
N GLY A 315 1.28 -23.05 -13.70
CA GLY A 315 1.36 -24.42 -13.19
C GLY A 315 2.57 -25.18 -13.76
N VAL A 316 2.96 -24.88 -15.01
CA VAL A 316 4.16 -25.46 -15.66
C VAL A 316 5.44 -24.73 -15.27
N VAL A 317 5.41 -23.38 -15.16
CA VAL A 317 6.59 -22.54 -14.86
C VAL A 317 6.81 -22.37 -13.35
N GLY A 318 5.82 -22.70 -12.55
CA GLY A 318 5.80 -22.61 -11.09
C GLY A 318 5.68 -21.19 -10.55
N ASP A 319 4.79 -21.00 -9.58
CA ASP A 319 4.69 -19.76 -8.81
C ASP A 319 5.91 -19.55 -7.92
N ALA A 320 6.22 -18.28 -7.62
CA ALA A 320 7.28 -17.99 -6.67
C ALA A 320 6.86 -18.44 -5.26
N CYS A 321 7.55 -19.40 -4.70
CA CYS A 321 7.27 -19.92 -3.37
C CYS A 321 8.20 -19.29 -2.31
N ALA A 322 7.73 -19.26 -1.08
CA ALA A 322 8.54 -18.82 0.04
C ALA A 322 9.72 -19.79 0.26
N SER A 323 10.90 -19.21 0.50
CA SER A 323 12.12 -19.92 0.87
C SER A 323 12.75 -19.24 2.06
N VAL A 324 13.14 -20.02 3.06
CA VAL A 324 13.71 -19.48 4.30
C VAL A 324 15.24 -19.42 4.17
N LEU A 325 15.81 -18.33 4.66
CA LEU A 325 17.26 -18.18 4.87
C LEU A 325 17.53 -18.49 6.34
N ASP A 326 18.09 -19.66 6.61
CA ASP A 326 18.31 -20.16 7.99
C ASP A 326 19.28 -19.26 8.77
N ASP A 327 20.28 -18.66 8.08
CA ASP A 327 21.26 -17.72 8.64
C ASP A 327 20.64 -16.40 9.16
N ARG A 328 19.43 -16.06 8.72
CA ARG A 328 18.70 -14.86 9.12
C ARG A 328 17.48 -15.16 9.99
N CYS A 329 17.06 -16.40 10.02
CA CYS A 329 15.83 -16.79 10.70
C CYS A 329 16.05 -16.93 12.21
N ILE A 330 15.30 -16.15 13.00
CA ILE A 330 15.31 -16.19 14.47
C ILE A 330 14.15 -17.01 15.05
N LEU A 331 13.43 -17.74 14.23
CA LEU A 331 12.31 -18.62 14.64
C LEU A 331 11.19 -17.91 15.44
N CYS A 332 10.95 -16.62 15.19
CA CYS A 332 9.95 -15.84 15.93
C CYS A 332 8.49 -16.26 15.68
N GLY A 333 8.20 -17.03 14.63
CA GLY A 333 6.86 -17.54 14.33
C GLY A 333 5.92 -16.61 13.58
N GLU A 334 6.28 -15.34 13.36
CA GLU A 334 5.43 -14.35 12.66
C GLU A 334 4.94 -14.86 11.30
N CYS A 335 5.80 -15.45 10.49
CA CYS A 335 5.45 -15.99 9.19
C CYS A 335 4.47 -17.18 9.26
N ILE A 336 4.49 -17.95 10.34
CA ILE A 336 3.54 -19.05 10.59
C ILE A 336 2.16 -18.45 10.90
N ALA A 337 2.08 -17.51 11.85
CA ALA A 337 0.83 -16.87 12.26
C ALA A 337 0.15 -16.14 11.08
N ASN A 338 0.96 -15.53 10.21
CA ASN A 338 0.47 -14.75 9.06
C ASN A 338 0.26 -15.57 7.78
N CYS A 339 0.54 -16.88 7.77
CA CYS A 339 0.33 -17.70 6.58
C CYS A 339 -1.15 -18.07 6.38
N PRO A 340 -1.86 -17.52 5.36
CA PRO A 340 -3.26 -17.84 5.13
C PRO A 340 -3.49 -19.27 4.66
N ALA A 341 -2.47 -19.90 4.05
CA ALA A 341 -2.51 -21.27 3.57
C ALA A 341 -1.92 -22.29 4.56
N GLN A 342 -1.46 -21.83 5.74
CA GLN A 342 -0.80 -22.68 6.75
C GLN A 342 0.37 -23.53 6.19
N ALA A 343 1.04 -22.99 5.17
CA ALA A 343 2.11 -23.66 4.45
C ALA A 343 3.47 -23.65 5.19
N ILE A 344 3.57 -23.01 6.37
CA ILE A 344 4.82 -22.83 7.11
C ILE A 344 4.69 -23.47 8.48
N ARG A 345 5.65 -24.33 8.84
CA ARG A 345 5.72 -24.99 10.14
C ARG A 345 7.13 -25.00 10.71
N LYS A 346 7.26 -25.14 12.00
CA LYS A 346 8.53 -25.38 12.69
C LYS A 346 8.77 -26.88 12.79
N GLU A 347 9.91 -27.35 12.29
CA GLU A 347 10.29 -28.75 12.29
C GLU A 347 11.80 -28.88 12.47
N GLY A 348 12.27 -29.69 13.41
CA GLY A 348 13.70 -29.90 13.66
C GLY A 348 14.52 -28.63 13.96
N GLY A 349 13.91 -27.64 14.65
CA GLY A 349 14.59 -26.38 14.98
C GLY A 349 14.73 -25.39 13.80
N ARG A 350 14.05 -25.65 12.68
CA ARG A 350 14.05 -24.80 11.47
C ARG A 350 12.62 -24.54 11.01
N LEU A 351 12.45 -23.53 10.13
CA LEU A 351 11.20 -23.32 9.42
C LEU A 351 11.18 -24.13 8.13
N LYS A 352 10.12 -24.90 7.93
CA LYS A 352 9.86 -25.64 6.70
C LYS A 352 8.64 -25.06 6.00
N VAL A 353 8.78 -24.81 4.69
CA VAL A 353 7.69 -24.35 3.83
C VAL A 353 7.21 -25.52 2.98
N GLU A 354 5.94 -25.88 3.14
CA GLU A 354 5.28 -26.87 2.28
C GLU A 354 4.90 -26.21 0.96
N GLN A 355 5.66 -26.51 -0.08
CA GLN A 355 5.55 -25.83 -1.39
C GLN A 355 4.20 -26.09 -2.07
N SER A 356 3.61 -27.27 -1.87
CA SER A 356 2.30 -27.65 -2.42
C SER A 356 1.14 -26.84 -1.83
N LEU A 357 1.29 -26.33 -0.61
CA LEU A 357 0.32 -25.49 0.07
C LEU A 357 0.55 -24.00 -0.14
N CYS A 358 1.74 -23.60 -0.64
CA CYS A 358 2.10 -22.19 -0.77
C CYS A 358 1.31 -21.51 -1.92
N ILE A 359 0.46 -20.56 -1.58
CA ILE A 359 -0.36 -19.77 -2.53
C ILE A 359 0.35 -18.50 -3.05
N SER A 360 1.62 -18.31 -2.77
CA SER A 360 2.42 -17.18 -3.26
C SER A 360 1.89 -15.78 -2.90
N CYS A 361 1.20 -15.63 -1.78
CA CYS A 361 0.55 -14.38 -1.35
C CYS A 361 1.49 -13.33 -0.76
N TYR A 362 2.76 -13.67 -0.49
CA TYR A 362 3.81 -12.78 0.08
C TYR A 362 3.66 -12.42 1.56
N CYS A 363 2.55 -12.71 2.24
CA CYS A 363 2.33 -12.32 3.64
C CYS A 363 3.52 -12.65 4.55
N CYS A 364 4.09 -13.85 4.43
CA CYS A 364 5.22 -14.28 5.26
C CYS A 364 6.49 -13.46 5.02
N SER A 365 6.73 -12.98 3.79
CA SER A 365 7.88 -12.14 3.49
C SER A 365 7.66 -10.67 3.94
N GLU A 366 6.43 -10.21 3.96
CA GLU A 366 6.06 -8.86 4.37
C GLU A 366 6.24 -8.64 5.88
N VAL A 367 5.92 -9.66 6.69
CA VAL A 367 6.01 -9.58 8.15
C VAL A 367 7.39 -9.96 8.72
N CYS A 368 8.28 -10.49 7.90
CA CYS A 368 9.58 -10.98 8.38
C CYS A 368 10.55 -9.84 8.70
N LYS A 369 10.70 -9.48 9.98
CA LYS A 369 11.59 -8.40 10.45
C LYS A 369 13.06 -8.59 10.06
N ASN A 370 13.53 -9.84 9.99
CA ASN A 370 14.91 -10.18 9.65
C ASN A 370 15.11 -10.41 8.14
N ARG A 371 14.06 -10.21 7.31
CA ARG A 371 14.12 -10.46 5.87
C ARG A 371 14.63 -11.88 5.54
N ALA A 372 14.31 -12.85 6.40
CA ALA A 372 14.72 -14.24 6.27
C ALA A 372 13.87 -15.02 5.26
N ILE A 373 12.77 -14.45 4.75
CA ILE A 373 11.91 -15.12 3.77
C ILE A 373 12.04 -14.44 2.42
N LEU A 374 12.50 -15.23 1.44
CA LEU A 374 12.59 -14.82 0.04
C LEU A 374 11.55 -15.55 -0.79
N MET A 375 10.91 -14.83 -1.72
CA MET A 375 10.05 -15.44 -2.72
C MET A 375 10.95 -15.88 -3.90
N ARG A 376 11.17 -17.19 -4.07
CA ARG A 376 12.02 -17.76 -5.12
C ARG A 376 11.17 -18.46 -6.17
N ARG A 377 11.51 -18.23 -7.43
CA ARG A 377 10.93 -18.98 -8.55
C ARG A 377 11.59 -20.34 -8.67
N PRO A 378 10.86 -21.40 -9.04
CA PRO A 378 11.43 -22.67 -9.50
C PRO A 378 12.42 -22.43 -10.65
N ILE A 379 13.33 -23.39 -10.88
CA ILE A 379 14.39 -23.28 -11.88
C ILE A 379 13.81 -22.99 -13.27
N ALA A 380 12.74 -23.69 -13.68
CA ALA A 380 12.06 -23.46 -14.95
C ALA A 380 11.58 -22.00 -15.10
N GLY A 381 10.95 -21.42 -14.05
CA GLY A 381 10.54 -20.02 -14.04
C GLY A 381 11.69 -19.03 -14.10
N ARG A 382 12.87 -19.40 -13.59
CA ARG A 382 14.10 -18.58 -13.68
C ARG A 382 14.64 -18.54 -15.11
N ILE A 383 14.60 -19.65 -15.84
CA ILE A 383 15.03 -19.75 -17.24
C ILE A 383 14.12 -18.88 -18.12
N VAL A 384 12.80 -19.03 -18.01
CA VAL A 384 11.83 -18.24 -18.78
C VAL A 384 12.00 -16.73 -18.53
N HIS A 385 12.23 -16.35 -17.27
CA HIS A 385 12.50 -14.94 -16.94
C HIS A 385 13.82 -14.43 -17.50
N GLY A 386 14.85 -15.26 -17.54
CA GLY A 386 16.15 -14.96 -18.17
C GLY A 386 16.00 -14.68 -19.65
N LEU A 387 15.29 -15.56 -20.37
CA LEU A 387 15.01 -15.42 -21.81
C LEU A 387 14.18 -14.14 -22.10
N TYR A 388 13.19 -13.84 -21.27
CA TYR A 388 12.40 -12.61 -21.41
C TYR A 388 13.26 -11.34 -21.22
N ARG A 389 14.17 -11.32 -20.25
CA ARG A 389 15.09 -10.18 -20.05
C ARG A 389 16.02 -9.97 -21.24
N LEU A 390 16.50 -11.04 -21.84
CA LEU A 390 17.32 -11.00 -23.05
C LEU A 390 16.53 -10.47 -24.25
N ALA A 391 15.27 -10.87 -24.39
CA ALA A 391 14.38 -10.39 -25.45
C ALA A 391 13.97 -8.91 -25.25
N ALA A 392 13.64 -8.51 -24.01
CA ALA A 392 13.28 -7.14 -23.67
C ALA A 392 14.48 -6.16 -23.70
N GLY A 393 15.71 -6.67 -23.43
CA GLY A 393 16.94 -5.88 -23.53
C GLY A 393 17.41 -5.60 -24.96
N ARG A 394 16.98 -6.39 -25.93
CA ARG A 394 17.28 -6.19 -27.37
C ARG A 394 16.42 -5.11 -28.06
N GLY A 395 15.38 -4.60 -27.39
CA GLY A 395 14.51 -3.53 -27.89
C GLY A 395 14.99 -2.11 -27.57
N ARG A 396 16.20 -1.91 -27.06
CA ARG A 396 16.81 -0.60 -26.78
C ARG A 396 18.13 -0.41 -27.52
N VAL A 397 18.11 -0.54 -28.84
CA VAL A 397 19.12 0.07 -29.73
C VAL A 397 18.35 0.38 -31.03
N ASN A 398 17.82 1.57 -31.10
CA ASN A 398 17.83 2.53 -32.20
C ASN A 398 16.99 3.74 -31.81
#